data_c4d973dddb7ecafa98eeb238f3933ba4
#
_entry.id   c4d973dddb7ecafa98eeb238f3933ba4
#
_cell.length_a   1.000
_cell.length_b   1.000
_cell.length_c   1.000
_cell.angle_alpha   90.00
_cell.angle_beta   90.00
_cell.angle_gamma   90.00
#
_symmetry.space_group_name_H-M   'P 1'
#
loop_
_entity.id
_entity.type
_entity.pdbx_description
1 polymer ?
#
loop_
_entity_poly.entity_id
_entity_poly.type
_entity_poly.pdbx_seq_one_letter_code
_entity_poly.pdbx_strand_id
1 'polypeptide(L)'
;MGTVAGAPNSAGGGPGVAGANAVGGASTSAGSAGVTGLAGATGGSAAGGSSGSSGSSGSSSSGETTIVPDPSWTCGMADGIPAPSTGTLVFSVSLTVSATHNVGTTQFGKRRQLDVSGGTITGDKLKGTVLTGGLDYELTLSNGAMELEEVLVYKTSDNTSIFVRNCGVAAAGDQAIRIVPDIEAPTSGSYAWLNTTKLVGTRVATADKITLDIYDVSKAPASTNKTTLKDPAGVPNTSWDCVGGSGTKGDSVFTENVSLGSSFSVSNAKRGSRNIIPITGGTTTGKVAGKILDGGADYQLAGSSGTTLDARYTLAPSDGQFIIVRNCGPINSLVPAFEAAVDGPYKFLNDGKFLSSAPGSGSGGVSITFYERK
;
A
#
# COMPACT_ATOMS: atom_id res chain seq x y z
N MET A 1 -22.74 -3.73 -66.68
CA MET A 1 -21.90 -4.86 -67.09
C MET A 1 -20.98 -5.13 -65.93
N GLY A 2 -21.26 -6.03 -65.13
CA GLY A 2 -21.04 -7.46 -65.06
C GLY A 2 -19.87 -7.67 -64.14
N THR A 3 -19.72 -8.48 -63.21
CA THR A 3 -20.34 -9.66 -62.71
C THR A 3 -19.74 -10.04 -61.37
N VAL A 4 -20.53 -10.49 -60.51
CA VAL A 4 -20.43 -11.32 -59.32
C VAL A 4 -19.47 -12.52 -59.46
N ALA A 5 -18.75 -12.84 -58.33
CA ALA A 5 -18.44 -14.20 -57.84
C ALA A 5 -17.49 -14.04 -56.68
N GLY A 6 -17.58 -14.63 -55.52
CA GLY A 6 -18.12 -15.87 -55.07
C GLY A 6 -17.25 -16.27 -53.89
N ALA A 7 -17.78 -16.47 -52.70
CA ALA A 7 -17.10 -17.05 -51.57
C ALA A 7 -16.74 -18.53 -51.79
N PRO A 8 -15.82 -19.09 -51.02
CA PRO A 8 -16.21 -20.25 -50.26
C PRO A 8 -15.85 -20.23 -48.78
N ASN A 9 -16.74 -20.81 -48.01
CA ASN A 9 -16.59 -21.31 -46.66
C ASN A 9 -15.42 -22.28 -46.51
N SER A 10 -14.72 -22.21 -45.40
CA SER A 10 -14.18 -23.41 -44.75
C SER A 10 -14.24 -23.29 -43.23
N ALA A 11 -14.91 -24.22 -42.67
CA ALA A 11 -15.00 -24.52 -41.25
C ALA A 11 -13.68 -25.12 -40.75
N GLY A 12 -13.38 -24.94 -39.48
CA GLY A 12 -12.36 -25.76 -38.86
C GLY A 12 -11.89 -25.27 -37.50
N GLY A 13 -12.39 -25.89 -36.44
CA GLY A 13 -11.61 -26.27 -35.29
C GLY A 13 -11.34 -25.24 -34.20
N GLY A 14 -12.13 -25.26 -33.14
CA GLY A 14 -11.72 -24.75 -31.86
C GLY A 14 -10.69 -25.67 -31.21
N PRO A 15 -9.83 -25.13 -30.32
CA PRO A 15 -9.25 -25.93 -29.28
C PRO A 15 -9.70 -25.50 -27.91
N GLY A 16 -10.02 -26.47 -27.17
CA GLY A 16 -10.11 -26.82 -25.82
C GLY A 16 -9.74 -25.82 -24.72
N VAL A 17 -10.70 -25.73 -23.83
CA VAL A 17 -10.58 -25.18 -22.48
C VAL A 17 -9.62 -26.07 -21.69
N ALA A 18 -8.51 -25.52 -21.21
CA ALA A 18 -7.65 -26.17 -20.25
C ALA A 18 -8.12 -25.78 -18.84
N GLY A 19 -8.50 -26.81 -18.09
CA GLY A 19 -9.05 -26.72 -16.76
C GLY A 19 -8.06 -26.21 -15.71
N ALA A 20 -8.59 -25.46 -14.79
CA ALA A 20 -7.92 -25.07 -13.56
C ALA A 20 -7.83 -26.30 -12.63
N ASN A 21 -6.62 -26.72 -12.31
CA ASN A 21 -6.38 -27.73 -11.29
C ASN A 21 -6.49 -27.08 -9.90
N ALA A 22 -7.51 -27.46 -9.19
CA ALA A 22 -7.59 -27.30 -7.75
C ALA A 22 -6.70 -28.38 -7.09
N VAL A 23 -5.68 -27.93 -6.36
CA VAL A 23 -4.89 -28.78 -5.50
C VAL A 23 -5.51 -28.77 -4.12
N GLY A 24 -6.25 -29.81 -3.81
CA GLY A 24 -6.67 -30.18 -2.46
C GLY A 24 -5.49 -30.83 -1.74
N GLY A 25 -5.04 -30.25 -0.64
CA GLY A 25 -4.06 -30.84 0.25
C GLY A 25 -4.74 -31.33 1.52
N ALA A 26 -4.70 -32.64 1.71
CA ALA A 26 -5.25 -33.33 2.87
C ALA A 26 -4.43 -33.08 4.13
N SER A 27 -5.14 -32.88 5.23
CA SER A 27 -4.65 -32.86 6.60
C SER A 27 -4.27 -34.26 7.07
N THR A 28 -3.11 -34.42 7.71
CA THR A 28 -2.84 -35.51 8.62
C THR A 28 -2.42 -34.98 9.99
N SER A 29 -3.19 -35.34 10.97
CA SER A 29 -2.97 -35.16 12.39
C SER A 29 -2.05 -36.22 12.94
N ALA A 30 -1.11 -35.84 13.78
CA ALA A 30 -0.53 -36.60 14.90
C ALA A 30 0.49 -35.70 15.59
N GLY A 31 0.61 -35.58 16.86
CA GLY A 31 0.27 -36.30 18.06
C GLY A 31 0.96 -35.55 19.19
N SER A 32 0.30 -35.48 20.30
CA SER A 32 0.71 -34.85 21.54
C SER A 32 1.91 -35.54 22.20
N ALA A 33 2.80 -34.75 22.82
CA ALA A 33 3.54 -35.20 23.99
C ALA A 33 3.73 -34.01 24.92
N GLY A 34 3.13 -34.12 26.09
CA GLY A 34 3.28 -33.21 27.19
C GLY A 34 4.57 -33.44 27.95
N VAL A 35 5.08 -32.38 28.55
CA VAL A 35 5.97 -32.48 29.72
C VAL A 35 5.59 -31.38 30.71
N THR A 36 5.27 -31.85 31.87
CA THR A 36 4.98 -31.16 33.13
C THR A 36 6.27 -30.70 33.81
N GLY A 37 6.16 -29.68 34.64
CA GLY A 37 7.05 -29.48 35.79
C GLY A 37 7.48 -28.05 36.01
N LEU A 38 6.94 -27.51 36.96
CA LEU A 38 7.22 -27.10 38.38
C LEU A 38 7.93 -25.76 38.51
N ALA A 39 7.20 -24.82 39.06
CA ALA A 39 7.23 -24.28 40.42
C ALA A 39 8.45 -23.43 40.85
N GLY A 40 8.12 -22.25 41.36
CA GLY A 40 8.70 -21.78 42.62
C GLY A 40 9.38 -20.42 42.49
N ALA A 41 8.81 -19.50 43.08
CA ALA A 41 8.99 -18.81 44.34
C ALA A 41 9.47 -17.37 44.25
N THR A 42 8.60 -16.47 44.66
CA THR A 42 8.69 -15.51 45.79
C THR A 42 9.79 -14.45 45.79
N GLY A 43 9.37 -13.22 45.82
CA GLY A 43 9.65 -12.33 46.96
C GLY A 43 10.48 -11.10 46.67
N GLY A 44 9.96 -9.94 47.05
CA GLY A 44 10.79 -8.82 47.40
C GLY A 44 10.26 -7.45 47.02
N SER A 45 9.40 -6.90 47.85
CA SER A 45 9.10 -5.47 47.92
C SER A 45 10.28 -4.67 48.45
N ALA A 46 10.53 -3.53 47.91
CA ALA A 46 11.07 -2.40 48.68
C ALA A 46 10.65 -1.06 48.04
N ALA A 47 10.03 -0.28 48.87
CA ALA A 47 9.61 1.10 48.66
C ALA A 47 10.77 2.07 48.91
N GLY A 48 10.62 3.25 48.36
CA GLY A 48 11.25 4.41 49.02
C GLY A 48 11.90 5.42 48.09
N GLY A 49 11.37 6.65 48.15
CA GLY A 49 12.20 7.81 48.00
C GLY A 49 11.74 8.89 47.07
N SER A 50 11.07 9.81 47.64
CA SER A 50 10.52 11.07 47.14
C SER A 50 11.54 12.14 46.70
N SER A 51 11.02 13.08 45.92
CA SER A 51 11.27 14.51 45.89
C SER A 51 12.48 15.06 45.09
N GLY A 52 12.11 15.96 44.19
CA GLY A 52 13.03 16.90 43.59
C GLY A 52 12.41 17.67 42.43
N SER A 53 11.48 18.59 42.75
CA SER A 53 11.05 19.62 41.82
C SER A 53 12.17 20.65 41.65
N SER A 54 12.66 20.79 40.44
CA SER A 54 13.37 22.01 40.03
C SER A 54 12.73 22.52 38.75
N GLY A 55 12.03 23.64 38.91
CA GLY A 55 11.51 24.42 37.80
C GLY A 55 12.63 24.84 36.86
N SER A 56 12.46 24.55 35.60
CA SER A 56 13.25 25.13 34.54
C SER A 56 12.34 25.97 33.66
N SER A 57 12.65 27.25 33.69
CA SER A 57 12.10 28.34 32.93
C SER A 57 11.95 27.98 31.45
N GLY A 58 10.75 28.17 30.95
CA GLY A 58 10.39 27.98 29.54
C GLY A 58 11.18 28.94 28.65
N SER A 59 12.03 28.39 27.83
CA SER A 59 12.38 28.98 26.54
C SER A 59 11.30 28.60 25.57
N SER A 60 10.48 29.54 25.16
CA SER A 60 9.67 29.48 23.99
C SER A 60 10.57 29.45 22.75
N SER A 61 11.05 28.30 22.38
CA SER A 61 11.59 28.06 21.05
C SER A 61 10.40 28.13 20.09
N SER A 62 10.43 29.11 19.19
CA SER A 62 9.62 29.17 17.99
C SER A 62 9.71 27.80 17.31
N GLY A 63 8.61 27.02 17.42
CA GLY A 63 8.61 25.63 17.04
C GLY A 63 8.79 25.49 15.53
N GLU A 64 9.97 25.14 15.11
CA GLU A 64 10.14 24.39 13.87
C GLU A 64 9.24 23.16 13.97
N THR A 65 8.29 23.07 13.05
CA THR A 65 7.40 21.91 12.94
C THR A 65 8.26 20.75 12.45
N THR A 66 8.77 19.99 13.38
CA THR A 66 9.58 18.82 13.09
C THR A 66 8.63 17.76 12.55
N ILE A 67 8.81 17.32 11.31
CA ILE A 67 8.06 16.22 10.72
C ILE A 67 8.78 14.92 11.11
N VAL A 68 8.28 14.19 12.10
CA VAL A 68 8.72 12.80 12.36
C VAL A 68 7.68 11.91 11.71
N PRO A 69 8.03 11.13 10.67
CA PRO A 69 7.13 10.09 10.20
C PRO A 69 6.75 9.20 11.39
N ASP A 70 5.48 8.85 11.49
CA ASP A 70 5.04 7.73 12.31
C ASP A 70 5.99 6.55 12.02
N PRO A 71 6.37 5.71 13.01
CA PRO A 71 7.21 4.53 12.76
C PRO A 71 6.71 3.64 11.62
N SER A 72 5.40 3.62 11.34
CA SER A 72 4.82 2.97 10.18
C SER A 72 5.22 3.61 8.83
N TRP A 73 5.56 4.90 8.82
CA TRP A 73 6.01 5.64 7.64
C TRP A 73 7.52 5.54 7.39
N THR A 74 8.29 5.10 8.34
CA THR A 74 9.74 4.92 8.17
C THR A 74 10.08 3.75 7.25
N CYS A 75 9.09 2.95 6.89
CA CYS A 75 9.26 1.76 6.04
C CYS A 75 10.43 0.86 6.50
N GLY A 76 10.63 0.76 7.82
CA GLY A 76 11.72 0.03 8.43
C GLY A 76 13.01 0.83 8.65
N MET A 77 13.06 2.11 8.30
CA MET A 77 14.13 3.01 8.69
C MET A 77 13.74 3.74 9.98
N ALA A 78 14.50 3.47 11.06
CA ALA A 78 14.36 4.16 12.33
C ALA A 78 14.80 5.64 12.24
N ASP A 79 14.71 6.34 13.36
CA ASP A 79 15.06 7.76 13.52
C ASP A 79 16.34 8.21 12.81
N GLY A 80 16.39 9.47 12.41
CA GLY A 80 17.59 10.11 11.88
C GLY A 80 17.90 9.78 10.42
N ILE A 81 16.87 9.69 9.58
CA ILE A 81 17.00 9.42 8.15
C ILE A 81 17.88 10.49 7.49
N PRO A 82 19.04 10.12 6.89
CA PRO A 82 19.91 11.08 6.21
C PRO A 82 19.21 11.76 5.02
N ALA A 83 19.67 12.97 4.69
CA ALA A 83 19.20 13.64 3.49
C ALA A 83 19.68 12.90 2.21
N PRO A 84 18.88 12.84 1.13
CA PRO A 84 19.31 12.22 -0.13
C PRO A 84 20.63 12.74 -0.66
N SER A 85 20.89 14.05 -0.51
CA SER A 85 22.14 14.71 -0.93
C SER A 85 23.41 14.21 -0.24
N THR A 86 23.28 13.47 0.86
CA THR A 86 24.43 12.86 1.58
C THR A 86 24.76 11.46 1.09
N GLY A 87 23.93 10.90 0.20
CA GLY A 87 24.09 9.56 -0.38
C GLY A 87 24.69 9.56 -1.77
N THR A 88 24.82 8.36 -2.32
CA THR A 88 25.20 8.14 -3.71
C THR A 88 23.98 7.70 -4.51
N LEU A 89 23.70 8.34 -5.63
CA LEU A 89 22.61 7.96 -6.52
C LEU A 89 22.80 6.52 -6.99
N VAL A 90 21.78 5.68 -6.81
CA VAL A 90 21.80 4.26 -7.18
C VAL A 90 21.00 4.01 -8.45
N PHE A 91 19.81 4.58 -8.52
CA PHE A 91 18.92 4.51 -9.68
C PHE A 91 17.88 5.63 -9.64
N SER A 92 17.36 5.94 -10.82
CA SER A 92 16.24 6.85 -10.99
C SER A 92 15.05 6.12 -11.60
N VAL A 93 13.84 6.54 -11.24
CA VAL A 93 12.58 6.02 -11.78
C VAL A 93 11.79 7.16 -12.39
N SER A 94 11.31 6.96 -13.60
CA SER A 94 10.37 7.86 -14.26
C SER A 94 9.05 7.15 -14.41
N LEU A 95 8.05 7.56 -13.62
CA LEU A 95 6.69 7.01 -13.64
C LEU A 95 5.82 7.79 -14.63
N THR A 96 4.94 7.08 -15.31
CA THR A 96 3.87 7.65 -16.12
C THR A 96 2.59 7.70 -15.29
N VAL A 97 2.02 8.88 -15.14
CA VAL A 97 0.73 9.10 -14.48
C VAL A 97 -0.37 9.07 -15.53
N SER A 98 -1.30 8.13 -15.40
CA SER A 98 -2.42 7.98 -16.34
C SER A 98 -3.63 8.82 -15.94
N ALA A 99 -3.85 9.02 -14.64
CA ALA A 99 -4.95 9.82 -14.10
C ALA A 99 -4.59 10.39 -12.73
N THR A 100 -5.30 11.45 -12.36
CA THR A 100 -5.25 12.05 -11.01
C THR A 100 -6.67 12.21 -10.50
N HIS A 101 -6.93 11.67 -9.31
CA HIS A 101 -8.23 11.69 -8.66
C HIS A 101 -8.16 12.57 -7.41
N ASN A 102 -8.88 13.70 -7.43
CA ASN A 102 -8.96 14.60 -6.28
C ASN A 102 -10.14 14.16 -5.41
N VAL A 103 -9.87 13.50 -4.29
CA VAL A 103 -10.90 13.06 -3.34
C VAL A 103 -11.52 14.24 -2.58
N GLY A 104 -10.78 15.33 -2.46
CA GLY A 104 -11.19 16.49 -1.66
C GLY A 104 -10.59 16.44 -0.26
N THR A 105 -11.23 17.15 0.68
CA THR A 105 -10.82 17.12 2.08
C THR A 105 -11.46 15.92 2.76
N THR A 106 -10.64 14.98 3.22
CA THR A 106 -11.04 13.80 4.00
C THR A 106 -10.88 14.08 5.50
N GLN A 107 -11.19 13.09 6.35
CA GLN A 107 -10.96 13.18 7.80
C GLN A 107 -9.48 13.40 8.18
N PHE A 108 -8.56 13.15 7.24
CA PHE A 108 -7.12 13.24 7.48
C PHE A 108 -6.48 14.49 6.89
N GLY A 109 -7.11 15.09 5.90
CA GLY A 109 -6.59 16.25 5.17
C GLY A 109 -7.02 16.21 3.72
N LYS A 110 -6.39 17.02 2.89
CA LYS A 110 -6.70 17.09 1.46
C LYS A 110 -6.01 15.92 0.73
N ARG A 111 -6.82 15.02 0.19
CA ARG A 111 -6.35 13.77 -0.43
C ARG A 111 -6.39 13.82 -1.96
N ARG A 112 -5.32 13.33 -2.55
CA ARG A 112 -5.18 13.13 -4.00
C ARG A 112 -4.56 11.76 -4.25
N GLN A 113 -5.01 11.08 -5.33
CA GLN A 113 -4.41 9.83 -5.83
C GLN A 113 -3.95 10.03 -7.26
N LEU A 114 -2.75 9.53 -7.57
CA LEU A 114 -2.22 9.46 -8.92
C LEU A 114 -2.09 7.99 -9.31
N ASP A 115 -2.67 7.63 -10.46
CA ASP A 115 -2.58 6.27 -11.00
C ASP A 115 -1.29 6.12 -11.79
N VAL A 116 -0.48 5.15 -11.43
CA VAL A 116 0.78 4.84 -12.10
C VAL A 116 0.54 3.72 -13.12
N SER A 117 0.55 4.07 -14.40
CA SER A 117 0.33 3.11 -15.50
C SER A 117 1.60 2.40 -15.96
N GLY A 118 2.77 2.81 -15.48
CA GLY A 118 4.06 2.24 -15.84
C GLY A 118 5.20 3.20 -15.59
N GLY A 119 6.36 2.88 -16.20
CA GLY A 119 7.53 3.74 -16.05
C GLY A 119 8.82 3.04 -16.47
N THR A 120 9.94 3.77 -16.35
CA THR A 120 11.27 3.28 -16.65
C THR A 120 12.19 3.44 -15.45
N ILE A 121 13.11 2.50 -15.27
CA ILE A 121 14.12 2.49 -14.22
C ILE A 121 15.49 2.53 -14.88
N THR A 122 16.32 3.49 -14.47
CA THR A 122 17.67 3.70 -15.00
C THR A 122 18.67 3.77 -13.86
N GLY A 123 19.76 3.03 -13.98
CA GLY A 123 20.85 3.00 -13.00
C GLY A 123 21.85 1.89 -13.35
N ASP A 124 23.01 1.90 -12.74
CA ASP A 124 24.04 0.91 -13.03
C ASP A 124 23.72 -0.48 -12.47
N LYS A 125 23.10 -0.50 -11.28
CA LYS A 125 22.79 -1.73 -10.55
C LYS A 125 21.34 -2.19 -10.74
N LEU A 126 20.45 -1.30 -11.20
CA LEU A 126 19.02 -1.59 -11.39
C LEU A 126 18.51 -0.87 -12.63
N LYS A 127 18.06 -1.66 -13.60
CA LYS A 127 17.44 -1.21 -14.85
C LYS A 127 16.17 -2.02 -15.10
N GLY A 128 15.17 -1.39 -15.70
CA GLY A 128 13.93 -2.10 -16.00
C GLY A 128 12.76 -1.18 -16.26
N THR A 129 11.56 -1.67 -15.94
CA THR A 129 10.30 -0.97 -16.10
C THR A 129 9.48 -1.03 -14.80
N VAL A 130 8.56 -0.11 -14.65
CA VAL A 130 7.51 -0.17 -13.63
C VAL A 130 6.28 -0.78 -14.26
N LEU A 131 5.67 -1.73 -13.57
CA LEU A 131 4.47 -2.42 -14.02
C LEU A 131 3.21 -1.61 -13.69
N THR A 132 2.10 -1.95 -14.33
CA THR A 132 0.77 -1.39 -14.02
C THR A 132 0.29 -1.80 -12.64
N GLY A 133 -0.70 -1.09 -12.09
CA GLY A 133 -1.25 -1.35 -10.75
C GLY A 133 -0.50 -0.62 -9.64
N GLY A 134 0.35 0.34 -9.98
CA GLY A 134 0.97 1.25 -9.02
C GLY A 134 0.02 2.39 -8.62
N LEU A 135 0.19 2.87 -7.40
CA LEU A 135 -0.56 3.99 -6.83
C LEU A 135 0.39 4.94 -6.10
N ASP A 136 0.05 6.21 -6.17
CA ASP A 136 0.70 7.28 -5.43
C ASP A 136 -0.40 8.09 -4.71
N TYR A 137 -0.43 7.99 -3.38
CA TYR A 137 -1.39 8.67 -2.53
C TYR A 137 -0.73 9.86 -1.85
N GLU A 138 -1.20 11.05 -2.15
CA GLU A 138 -0.77 12.28 -1.50
C GLU A 138 -1.81 12.76 -0.49
N LEU A 139 -1.36 13.13 0.69
CA LEU A 139 -2.15 13.77 1.73
C LEU A 139 -1.53 15.12 2.07
N THR A 140 -2.26 16.21 1.85
CA THR A 140 -1.86 17.53 2.32
C THR A 140 -2.57 17.82 3.64
N LEU A 141 -1.79 18.03 4.69
CA LEU A 141 -2.27 18.32 6.03
C LEU A 141 -2.71 19.79 6.17
N SER A 142 -3.41 20.11 7.24
CA SER A 142 -3.92 21.46 7.50
C SER A 142 -2.82 22.53 7.61
N ASN A 143 -1.62 22.15 8.03
CA ASN A 143 -0.44 23.01 8.10
C ASN A 143 0.30 23.13 6.76
N GLY A 144 -0.17 22.50 5.69
CA GLY A 144 0.44 22.50 4.35
C GLY A 144 1.57 21.47 4.16
N ALA A 145 1.93 20.72 5.19
CA ALA A 145 2.86 19.61 5.04
C ALA A 145 2.21 18.47 4.23
N MET A 146 3.03 17.64 3.60
CA MET A 146 2.55 16.53 2.77
C MET A 146 3.07 15.20 3.28
N GLU A 147 2.20 14.20 3.22
CA GLU A 147 2.53 12.80 3.34
C GLU A 147 2.32 12.08 2.02
N LEU A 148 3.15 11.08 1.78
CA LEU A 148 3.11 10.24 0.59
C LEU A 148 3.10 8.77 0.98
N GLU A 149 2.26 8.03 0.32
CA GLU A 149 2.24 6.58 0.31
C GLU A 149 2.19 6.11 -1.15
N GLU A 150 3.27 5.50 -1.63
CA GLU A 150 3.37 5.03 -3.00
C GLU A 150 3.66 3.54 -3.02
N VAL A 151 2.96 2.79 -3.87
CA VAL A 151 3.15 1.34 -4.04
C VAL A 151 3.43 1.05 -5.50
N LEU A 152 4.53 0.37 -5.77
CA LEU A 152 5.02 0.08 -7.12
C LEU A 152 5.48 -1.37 -7.25
N VAL A 153 5.49 -1.86 -8.48
CA VAL A 153 6.16 -3.11 -8.84
C VAL A 153 7.17 -2.83 -9.94
N TYR A 154 8.41 -3.14 -9.68
CA TYR A 154 9.49 -3.04 -10.66
C TYR A 154 9.67 -4.38 -11.37
N LYS A 155 9.96 -4.33 -12.66
CA LYS A 155 10.37 -5.46 -13.48
C LYS A 155 11.74 -5.15 -14.05
N THR A 156 12.72 -5.87 -13.58
CA THR A 156 14.11 -5.66 -14.00
C THR A 156 14.36 -6.16 -15.44
N SER A 157 15.43 -5.73 -16.06
CA SER A 157 15.80 -6.14 -17.42
C SER A 157 16.04 -7.64 -17.57
N ASP A 158 16.39 -8.35 -16.49
CA ASP A 158 16.52 -9.81 -16.42
C ASP A 158 15.24 -10.51 -15.93
N ASN A 159 14.10 -9.79 -15.98
CA ASN A 159 12.77 -10.31 -15.71
C ASN A 159 12.46 -10.63 -14.23
N THR A 160 13.23 -10.08 -13.27
CA THR A 160 12.94 -10.22 -11.84
C THR A 160 11.91 -9.17 -11.40
N SER A 161 10.90 -9.57 -10.64
CA SER A 161 9.93 -8.64 -10.04
C SER A 161 10.40 -8.21 -8.66
N ILE A 162 10.19 -6.94 -8.32
CA ILE A 162 10.54 -6.33 -7.03
C ILE A 162 9.36 -5.49 -6.57
N PHE A 163 8.90 -5.70 -5.34
CA PHE A 163 7.81 -4.92 -4.73
C PHE A 163 8.41 -3.74 -3.96
N VAL A 164 7.83 -2.56 -4.12
CA VAL A 164 8.32 -1.32 -3.53
C VAL A 164 7.17 -0.56 -2.88
N ARG A 165 7.38 -0.12 -1.65
CA ARG A 165 6.54 0.85 -0.97
C ARG A 165 7.39 2.06 -0.61
N ASN A 166 6.98 3.21 -1.05
CA ASN A 166 7.61 4.46 -0.68
C ASN A 166 6.74 5.18 0.34
N CYS A 167 7.33 5.54 1.46
CA CYS A 167 6.73 6.46 2.41
C CYS A 167 7.45 7.79 2.28
N GLY A 168 6.72 8.89 2.28
CA GLY A 168 7.33 10.18 2.06
C GLY A 168 6.71 11.29 2.90
N VAL A 169 7.50 12.32 3.13
CA VAL A 169 7.08 13.54 3.81
C VAL A 169 7.73 14.76 3.17
N ALA A 170 7.01 15.88 3.17
CA ALA A 170 7.50 17.18 2.78
C ALA A 170 6.99 18.24 3.75
N ALA A 171 7.79 19.24 4.06
CA ALA A 171 7.32 20.41 4.76
C ALA A 171 6.46 21.28 3.84
N ALA A 172 5.67 22.18 4.42
CA ALA A 172 4.88 23.11 3.64
C ALA A 172 5.79 23.96 2.75
N GLY A 173 5.50 23.96 1.44
CA GLY A 173 6.27 24.70 0.44
C GLY A 173 7.43 23.96 -0.20
N ASP A 174 7.78 22.77 0.28
CA ASP A 174 8.79 21.93 -0.37
C ASP A 174 8.31 21.53 -1.78
N GLN A 175 9.24 21.57 -2.74
CA GLN A 175 8.96 21.19 -4.14
C GLN A 175 9.18 19.69 -4.37
N ALA A 176 9.88 19.03 -3.48
CA ALA A 176 10.17 17.61 -3.56
C ALA A 176 9.80 16.92 -2.25
N ILE A 177 9.20 15.75 -2.37
CA ILE A 177 8.90 14.89 -1.23
C ILE A 177 10.12 14.00 -0.98
N ARG A 178 10.62 14.00 0.25
CA ARG A 178 11.62 13.03 0.67
C ARG A 178 10.94 11.69 0.92
N ILE A 179 11.44 10.64 0.29
CA ILE A 179 10.89 9.29 0.40
C ILE A 179 11.88 8.32 1.03
N VAL A 180 11.33 7.34 1.72
CA VAL A 180 12.05 6.19 2.26
C VAL A 180 11.48 4.93 1.62
N PRO A 181 12.22 4.31 0.68
CA PRO A 181 11.76 3.08 0.04
C PRO A 181 11.86 1.88 0.99
N ASP A 182 10.79 1.14 1.11
CA ASP A 182 10.77 -0.22 1.67
C ASP A 182 10.66 -1.22 0.51
N ILE A 183 11.79 -1.82 0.16
CA ILE A 183 11.90 -2.69 -1.00
C ILE A 183 11.87 -4.14 -0.57
N GLU A 184 11.08 -4.94 -1.29
CA GLU A 184 11.01 -6.39 -1.15
C GLU A 184 11.47 -7.03 -2.46
N ALA A 185 12.75 -7.30 -2.55
CA ALA A 185 13.35 -8.10 -3.62
C ALA A 185 13.46 -9.56 -3.17
N PRO A 186 13.68 -10.53 -4.09
CA PRO A 186 14.08 -11.88 -3.72
C PRO A 186 15.27 -11.87 -2.76
N THR A 187 15.23 -12.69 -1.72
CA THR A 187 16.27 -12.73 -0.67
C THR A 187 17.60 -13.33 -1.15
N SER A 188 17.61 -13.88 -2.35
CA SER A 188 18.81 -14.39 -3.03
C SER A 188 18.90 -13.84 -4.45
N GLY A 189 20.10 -13.87 -5.03
CA GLY A 189 20.36 -13.38 -6.40
C GLY A 189 20.79 -11.92 -6.45
N SER A 190 20.77 -11.37 -7.66
CA SER A 190 21.39 -10.08 -8.00
C SER A 190 20.81 -8.87 -7.30
N TYR A 191 19.57 -8.95 -6.80
CA TYR A 191 18.85 -7.81 -6.22
C TYR A 191 18.63 -7.93 -4.69
N ALA A 192 19.16 -8.98 -4.05
CA ALA A 192 19.03 -9.21 -2.60
C ALA A 192 19.57 -8.02 -1.77
N TRP A 193 20.55 -7.29 -2.29
CA TRP A 193 21.12 -6.09 -1.66
C TRP A 193 20.08 -4.98 -1.39
N LEU A 194 19.03 -4.90 -2.20
CA LEU A 194 17.95 -3.92 -2.02
C LEU A 194 17.20 -4.12 -0.69
N ASN A 195 17.16 -5.33 -0.16
CA ASN A 195 16.47 -5.64 1.09
C ASN A 195 17.21 -5.10 2.34
N THR A 196 18.48 -4.78 2.23
CA THR A 196 19.36 -4.43 3.36
C THR A 196 20.04 -3.07 3.23
N THR A 197 20.11 -2.49 2.03
CA THR A 197 20.69 -1.17 1.80
C THR A 197 19.79 -0.09 2.39
N LYS A 198 20.39 0.89 3.08
CA LYS A 198 19.67 2.07 3.57
C LYS A 198 19.46 3.03 2.42
N LEU A 199 18.25 3.08 1.92
CA LEU A 199 17.86 3.92 0.79
C LEU A 199 16.99 5.08 1.26
N VAL A 200 17.21 6.23 0.65
CA VAL A 200 16.33 7.40 0.69
C VAL A 200 16.21 7.95 -0.72
N GLY A 201 15.15 8.70 -0.98
CA GLY A 201 14.98 9.29 -2.28
C GLY A 201 14.31 10.65 -2.23
N THR A 202 14.25 11.27 -3.40
CA THR A 202 13.42 12.42 -3.69
C THR A 202 12.35 12.03 -4.69
N ARG A 203 11.14 12.52 -4.48
CA ARG A 203 10.03 12.37 -5.40
C ARG A 203 9.58 13.75 -5.85
N VAL A 204 9.53 13.97 -7.16
CA VAL A 204 9.02 15.18 -7.80
C VAL A 204 7.91 14.80 -8.77
N ALA A 205 6.76 15.43 -8.67
CA ALA A 205 5.63 15.21 -9.56
C ALA A 205 5.35 16.42 -10.43
N THR A 206 5.00 16.15 -11.67
CA THR A 206 4.35 17.06 -12.63
C THR A 206 2.95 16.54 -12.96
N ALA A 207 2.26 17.13 -13.93
CA ALA A 207 0.89 16.73 -14.25
C ALA A 207 0.77 15.28 -14.77
N ASP A 208 1.79 14.79 -15.48
CA ASP A 208 1.79 13.54 -16.23
C ASP A 208 2.95 12.59 -15.87
N LYS A 209 3.82 13.02 -14.95
CA LYS A 209 5.05 12.32 -14.65
C LYS A 209 5.45 12.47 -13.19
N ILE A 210 5.97 11.38 -12.60
CA ILE A 210 6.67 11.40 -11.32
C ILE A 210 8.11 10.95 -11.56
N THR A 211 9.05 11.64 -10.96
CA THR A 211 10.47 11.25 -10.97
C THR A 211 10.90 10.91 -9.55
N LEU A 212 11.52 9.75 -9.40
CA LEU A 212 12.14 9.32 -8.15
C LEU A 212 13.65 9.18 -8.37
N ASP A 213 14.45 9.81 -7.53
CA ASP A 213 15.89 9.60 -7.47
C ASP A 213 16.22 8.91 -6.15
N ILE A 214 16.83 7.73 -6.21
CA ILE A 214 17.07 6.86 -5.06
C ILE A 214 18.56 6.79 -4.76
N TYR A 215 18.90 7.08 -3.50
CA TYR A 215 20.29 7.22 -3.02
C TYR A 215 20.58 6.18 -1.93
N ASP A 216 21.77 5.60 -1.98
CA ASP A 216 22.32 4.77 -0.90
C ASP A 216 22.96 5.70 0.14
N VAL A 217 22.38 5.73 1.32
CA VAL A 217 22.84 6.52 2.47
C VAL A 217 23.47 5.64 3.57
N SER A 218 23.83 4.41 3.26
CA SER A 218 24.41 3.48 4.26
C SER A 218 25.69 3.99 4.90
N LYS A 219 26.41 4.87 4.22
CA LYS A 219 27.66 5.49 4.72
C LYS A 219 27.47 6.94 5.18
N ALA A 220 26.27 7.50 5.05
CA ALA A 220 26.00 8.86 5.48
C ALA A 220 25.97 8.94 7.01
N PRO A 221 26.40 10.07 7.61
CA PRO A 221 26.25 10.29 9.03
C PRO A 221 24.75 10.30 9.39
N ALA A 222 24.44 9.85 10.61
CA ALA A 222 23.08 9.93 11.11
C ALA A 222 22.62 11.39 11.10
N SER A 223 21.42 11.63 10.61
CA SER A 223 20.82 12.96 10.64
C SER A 223 20.36 13.28 12.06
N THR A 224 20.66 14.46 12.53
CA THR A 224 20.11 15.01 13.78
C THR A 224 18.76 15.68 13.57
N ASN A 225 18.35 15.89 12.31
CA ASN A 225 17.10 16.53 11.97
C ASN A 225 15.95 15.52 12.11
N LYS A 226 15.19 15.69 13.18
CA LYS A 226 13.91 14.98 13.35
C LYS A 226 12.85 15.75 12.58
N THR A 227 12.27 15.12 11.58
CA THR A 227 11.12 15.66 10.85
C THR A 227 9.85 15.05 11.46
N THR A 228 9.11 15.78 12.30
CA THR A 228 7.87 15.30 12.94
C THR A 228 6.68 15.96 12.26
N LEU A 229 5.80 15.18 11.65
CA LEU A 229 4.47 15.62 11.28
C LEU A 229 3.58 15.58 12.52
N LYS A 230 3.26 16.73 13.07
CA LYS A 230 2.18 16.83 14.04
C LYS A 230 0.94 17.28 13.29
N ASP A 231 0.06 16.35 12.99
CA ASP A 231 -1.31 16.70 12.69
C ASP A 231 -2.06 16.79 14.02
N PRO A 232 -2.72 17.91 14.32
CA PRO A 232 -3.56 18.05 15.49
C PRO A 232 -4.79 17.12 15.48
N ALA A 233 -5.21 16.61 14.32
CA ALA A 233 -6.38 15.75 14.18
C ALA A 233 -6.09 14.25 14.27
N GLY A 234 -4.83 13.87 14.39
CA GLY A 234 -4.39 12.47 14.33
C GLY A 234 -4.15 12.02 12.90
N VAL A 235 -2.91 11.63 12.65
CA VAL A 235 -2.50 11.02 11.38
C VAL A 235 -3.22 9.69 11.24
N PRO A 236 -3.73 9.34 10.04
CA PRO A 236 -4.30 8.02 9.81
C PRO A 236 -3.30 6.96 10.22
N ASN A 237 -3.77 5.92 10.89
CA ASN A 237 -2.95 4.73 11.07
C ASN A 237 -2.72 4.10 9.69
N THR A 238 -1.67 4.55 9.04
CA THR A 238 -1.23 4.05 7.73
C THR A 238 -0.37 2.81 7.89
N SER A 239 -0.48 2.11 9.04
CA SER A 239 0.19 0.85 9.27
C SER A 239 0.07 -0.04 8.03
N TRP A 240 1.22 -0.47 7.53
CA TRP A 240 1.30 -1.44 6.44
C TRP A 240 0.85 -2.83 6.89
N ASP A 241 0.70 -3.02 8.19
CA ASP A 241 0.24 -4.28 8.76
C ASP A 241 -1.28 -4.39 8.62
N CYS A 242 -1.71 -5.42 7.95
CA CYS A 242 -3.11 -5.75 7.79
C CYS A 242 -3.56 -6.65 8.95
N VAL A 243 -4.27 -6.08 9.87
CA VAL A 243 -4.81 -6.80 11.03
C VAL A 243 -6.23 -7.25 10.73
N GLY A 244 -6.53 -8.52 11.02
CA GLY A 244 -7.87 -9.06 10.84
C GLY A 244 -8.92 -8.38 11.71
N GLY A 245 -10.14 -8.29 11.22
CA GLY A 245 -11.26 -7.72 11.94
C GLY A 245 -11.90 -8.70 12.92
N SER A 246 -12.32 -8.17 14.06
CA SER A 246 -13.22 -8.86 15.00
C SER A 246 -14.62 -8.24 14.90
N GLY A 247 -15.65 -8.95 15.35
CA GLY A 247 -17.05 -8.51 15.32
C GLY A 247 -17.88 -9.29 14.32
N THR A 248 -19.16 -8.97 14.27
CA THR A 248 -20.12 -9.61 13.37
C THR A 248 -20.52 -8.68 12.24
N LYS A 249 -20.81 -9.26 11.07
CA LYS A 249 -21.34 -8.53 9.91
C LYS A 249 -22.78 -8.12 10.20
N GLY A 250 -23.05 -6.84 10.09
CA GLY A 250 -24.37 -6.25 10.14
C GLY A 250 -25.02 -6.17 8.76
N ASP A 251 -25.70 -5.05 8.50
CA ASP A 251 -26.37 -4.83 7.21
C ASP A 251 -25.35 -4.60 6.10
N SER A 252 -25.67 -5.07 4.90
CA SER A 252 -24.84 -4.82 3.72
C SER A 252 -24.91 -3.35 3.31
N VAL A 253 -23.76 -2.76 3.04
CA VAL A 253 -23.64 -1.35 2.62
C VAL A 253 -23.60 -1.24 1.11
N PHE A 254 -22.68 -1.97 0.49
CA PHE A 254 -22.55 -2.06 -0.97
C PHE A 254 -21.78 -3.31 -1.39
N THR A 255 -21.89 -3.67 -2.65
CA THR A 255 -21.19 -4.80 -3.24
C THR A 255 -20.38 -4.33 -4.44
N GLU A 256 -19.18 -4.85 -4.56
CA GLU A 256 -18.25 -4.65 -5.66
C GLU A 256 -18.14 -5.90 -6.52
N ASN A 257 -18.03 -5.68 -7.83
CA ASN A 257 -17.57 -6.66 -8.80
C ASN A 257 -16.28 -6.11 -9.42
N VAL A 258 -15.14 -6.60 -8.94
CA VAL A 258 -13.82 -6.11 -9.26
C VAL A 258 -13.25 -6.88 -10.44
N SER A 259 -12.86 -6.18 -11.50
CA SER A 259 -12.13 -6.75 -12.64
C SER A 259 -10.64 -6.80 -12.35
N LEU A 260 -10.00 -7.92 -12.65
CA LEU A 260 -8.60 -8.17 -12.32
C LEU A 260 -7.76 -8.38 -13.58
N GLY A 261 -6.53 -7.89 -13.55
CA GLY A 261 -5.51 -8.14 -14.57
C GLY A 261 -4.66 -9.36 -14.26
N SER A 262 -3.64 -9.58 -15.08
CA SER A 262 -2.65 -10.64 -14.87
C SER A 262 -1.77 -10.33 -13.66
N SER A 263 -1.58 -11.31 -12.79
CA SER A 263 -0.79 -11.16 -11.58
C SER A 263 0.71 -11.17 -11.82
N PHE A 264 1.44 -10.51 -10.91
CA PHE A 264 2.90 -10.52 -10.83
C PHE A 264 3.32 -11.16 -9.51
N SER A 265 4.40 -11.93 -9.51
CA SER A 265 4.90 -12.57 -8.30
C SER A 265 6.30 -12.07 -7.95
N VAL A 266 6.54 -11.85 -6.66
CA VAL A 266 7.88 -11.68 -6.08
C VAL A 266 8.11 -12.84 -5.13
N SER A 267 8.82 -13.87 -5.62
CA SER A 267 9.06 -15.08 -4.84
C SER A 267 10.16 -14.86 -3.80
N ASN A 268 9.97 -15.44 -2.62
CA ASN A 268 10.97 -15.39 -1.55
C ASN A 268 11.47 -13.97 -1.22
N ALA A 269 10.56 -13.01 -1.19
CA ALA A 269 10.87 -11.66 -0.75
C ALA A 269 11.12 -11.62 0.77
N LYS A 270 11.68 -10.53 1.29
CA LYS A 270 12.11 -10.45 2.70
C LYS A 270 11.00 -10.69 3.74
N ARG A 271 9.72 -10.48 3.37
CA ARG A 271 8.56 -10.72 4.26
C ARG A 271 7.76 -11.97 3.90
N GLY A 272 8.09 -12.64 2.80
CA GLY A 272 7.33 -13.75 2.24
C GLY A 272 7.19 -13.62 0.73
N SER A 273 6.38 -14.46 0.12
CA SER A 273 6.11 -14.34 -1.31
C SER A 273 4.98 -13.36 -1.56
N ARG A 274 5.18 -12.43 -2.50
CA ARG A 274 4.16 -11.49 -2.95
C ARG A 274 3.46 -12.01 -4.19
N ASN A 275 2.13 -11.79 -4.23
CA ASN A 275 1.33 -11.91 -5.44
C ASN A 275 0.57 -10.59 -5.61
N ILE A 276 0.83 -9.87 -6.68
CA ILE A 276 0.24 -8.56 -6.95
C ILE A 276 -0.73 -8.72 -8.11
N ILE A 277 -2.01 -8.41 -7.90
CA ILE A 277 -3.06 -8.58 -8.88
C ILE A 277 -3.62 -7.20 -9.22
N PRO A 278 -3.26 -6.62 -10.39
CA PRO A 278 -3.79 -5.31 -10.80
C PRO A 278 -5.31 -5.31 -10.87
N ILE A 279 -5.90 -4.21 -10.43
CA ILE A 279 -7.33 -3.92 -10.57
C ILE A 279 -7.51 -3.12 -11.85
N THR A 280 -8.30 -3.66 -12.77
CA THR A 280 -8.53 -3.07 -14.11
C THR A 280 -9.90 -2.44 -14.23
N GLY A 281 -10.59 -2.24 -13.11
CA GLY A 281 -11.90 -1.62 -13.06
C GLY A 281 -12.94 -2.48 -12.36
N GLY A 282 -14.20 -2.18 -12.65
CA GLY A 282 -15.33 -2.90 -12.07
C GLY A 282 -16.55 -2.02 -11.84
N THR A 283 -17.50 -2.55 -11.09
CA THR A 283 -18.76 -1.85 -10.75
C THR A 283 -19.09 -2.02 -9.28
N THR A 284 -19.81 -1.02 -8.74
CA THR A 284 -20.36 -1.08 -7.39
C THR A 284 -21.87 -0.89 -7.41
N THR A 285 -22.55 -1.52 -6.46
CA THR A 285 -24.02 -1.44 -6.28
C THR A 285 -24.36 -1.26 -4.80
N GLY A 286 -25.52 -0.71 -4.48
CA GLY A 286 -25.96 -0.44 -3.11
C GLY A 286 -25.79 1.02 -2.73
N LYS A 287 -25.41 1.35 -1.47
CA LYS A 287 -25.25 2.74 -1.01
C LYS A 287 -24.15 3.51 -1.72
N VAL A 288 -23.22 2.81 -2.38
CA VAL A 288 -22.13 3.38 -3.19
C VAL A 288 -22.22 2.77 -4.58
N ALA A 289 -23.13 3.27 -5.40
CA ALA A 289 -23.31 2.78 -6.77
C ALA A 289 -22.44 3.58 -7.76
N GLY A 290 -21.69 2.87 -8.60
CA GLY A 290 -20.79 3.50 -9.56
C GLY A 290 -19.79 2.54 -10.18
N LYS A 291 -18.56 3.03 -10.34
CA LYS A 291 -17.46 2.27 -10.96
C LYS A 291 -16.31 2.09 -9.98
N ILE A 292 -15.56 1.02 -10.16
CA ILE A 292 -14.19 0.89 -9.68
C ILE A 292 -13.30 1.39 -10.81
N LEU A 293 -12.34 2.25 -10.49
CA LEU A 293 -11.42 2.77 -11.50
C LEU A 293 -10.35 1.73 -11.85
N ASP A 294 -9.80 1.83 -13.05
CA ASP A 294 -8.56 1.15 -13.43
C ASP A 294 -7.41 1.81 -12.69
N GLY A 295 -6.64 1.02 -11.98
CA GLY A 295 -5.53 1.49 -11.13
C GLY A 295 -5.53 0.82 -9.77
N GLY A 296 -4.34 0.69 -9.18
CA GLY A 296 -4.14 -0.06 -7.95
C GLY A 296 -4.10 -1.57 -8.15
N ALA A 297 -4.03 -2.28 -7.06
CA ALA A 297 -3.91 -3.73 -7.07
C ALA A 297 -4.29 -4.33 -5.70
N ASP A 298 -4.47 -5.64 -5.67
CA ASP A 298 -4.40 -6.43 -4.46
C ASP A 298 -2.95 -6.90 -4.24
N TYR A 299 -2.28 -6.31 -3.25
CA TYR A 299 -0.88 -6.56 -2.90
C TYR A 299 -0.77 -7.68 -1.87
N GLN A 300 -1.01 -8.89 -2.29
CA GLN A 300 -1.05 -10.06 -1.39
C GLN A 300 0.34 -10.40 -0.83
N LEU A 301 0.35 -10.89 0.39
CA LEU A 301 1.53 -11.46 1.04
C LEU A 301 1.21 -12.87 1.53
N ALA A 302 1.90 -13.85 1.00
CA ALA A 302 1.88 -15.21 1.51
C ALA A 302 3.02 -15.42 2.51
N GLY A 303 2.65 -15.66 3.75
CA GLY A 303 3.55 -15.95 4.86
C GLY A 303 3.24 -17.28 5.54
N SER A 304 3.96 -17.59 6.59
CA SER A 304 3.75 -18.84 7.37
C SER A 304 2.38 -18.93 8.05
N SER A 305 1.75 -17.79 8.33
CA SER A 305 0.42 -17.69 8.95
C SER A 305 -0.74 -17.66 7.94
N GLY A 306 -0.47 -17.78 6.65
CA GLY A 306 -1.45 -17.70 5.58
C GLY A 306 -1.28 -16.50 4.67
N THR A 307 -2.30 -16.23 3.86
CA THR A 307 -2.29 -15.11 2.91
C THR A 307 -2.99 -13.90 3.51
N THR A 308 -2.31 -12.77 3.49
CA THR A 308 -2.85 -11.45 3.81
C THR A 308 -3.08 -10.69 2.51
N LEU A 309 -4.25 -10.08 2.37
CA LEU A 309 -4.62 -9.20 1.27
C LEU A 309 -4.44 -7.74 1.69
N ASP A 310 -4.04 -6.90 0.75
CA ASP A 310 -4.00 -5.43 0.89
C ASP A 310 -4.42 -4.81 -0.44
N ALA A 311 -5.73 -4.85 -0.70
CA ALA A 311 -6.29 -4.31 -1.93
C ALA A 311 -6.47 -2.80 -1.79
N ARG A 312 -5.95 -2.04 -2.76
CA ARG A 312 -5.98 -0.57 -2.79
C ARG A 312 -6.40 -0.09 -4.15
N TYR A 313 -7.44 0.74 -4.17
CA TYR A 313 -8.07 1.23 -5.41
C TYR A 313 -8.99 2.40 -5.12
N THR A 314 -9.59 2.96 -6.15
CA THR A 314 -10.51 4.10 -6.05
C THR A 314 -11.86 3.76 -6.65
N LEU A 315 -12.91 4.15 -5.95
CA LEU A 315 -14.28 4.15 -6.47
C LEU A 315 -14.60 5.52 -7.07
N ALA A 316 -15.39 5.49 -8.13
CA ALA A 316 -16.01 6.66 -8.75
C ALA A 316 -17.54 6.47 -8.77
N PRO A 317 -18.23 6.86 -7.71
CA PRO A 317 -19.67 6.89 -7.67
C PRO A 317 -20.26 7.73 -8.81
N SER A 318 -21.53 7.49 -9.14
CA SER A 318 -22.19 8.10 -10.31
C SER A 318 -22.37 9.62 -10.20
N ASP A 319 -22.16 10.20 -9.02
CA ASP A 319 -22.24 11.64 -8.74
C ASP A 319 -20.91 12.41 -8.96
N GLY A 320 -19.87 11.70 -9.43
CA GLY A 320 -18.56 12.31 -9.74
C GLY A 320 -17.62 12.46 -8.56
N GLN A 321 -17.96 11.94 -7.38
CA GLN A 321 -17.05 11.87 -6.23
C GLN A 321 -16.00 10.77 -6.42
N PHE A 322 -14.94 10.81 -5.61
CA PHE A 322 -13.96 9.73 -5.50
C PHE A 322 -13.87 9.24 -4.06
N ILE A 323 -13.67 7.93 -3.90
CA ILE A 323 -13.51 7.29 -2.60
C ILE A 323 -12.29 6.37 -2.69
N ILE A 324 -11.30 6.60 -1.84
CA ILE A 324 -10.17 5.68 -1.71
C ILE A 324 -10.60 4.49 -0.85
N VAL A 325 -10.24 3.30 -1.30
CA VAL A 325 -10.47 2.04 -0.59
C VAL A 325 -9.16 1.35 -0.31
N ARG A 326 -8.99 0.92 0.92
CA ARG A 326 -8.01 -0.07 1.33
C ARG A 326 -8.74 -1.22 2.00
N ASN A 327 -8.80 -2.39 1.37
CA ASN A 327 -9.42 -3.58 1.95
C ASN A 327 -8.32 -4.58 2.33
N CYS A 328 -8.07 -4.75 3.62
CA CYS A 328 -6.83 -5.29 4.12
C CYS A 328 -7.08 -6.28 5.27
N GLY A 329 -6.29 -7.35 5.32
CA GLY A 329 -6.34 -8.37 6.38
C GLY A 329 -6.10 -9.78 5.89
N PRO A 330 -6.13 -10.78 6.79
CA PRO A 330 -6.21 -12.19 6.40
C PRO A 330 -7.42 -12.41 5.47
N ILE A 331 -7.28 -13.28 4.48
CA ILE A 331 -8.27 -13.47 3.41
C ILE A 331 -9.71 -13.69 3.89
N ASN A 332 -9.88 -14.27 5.07
CA ASN A 332 -11.20 -14.55 5.66
C ASN A 332 -11.62 -13.51 6.72
N SER A 333 -10.84 -12.46 6.92
CA SER A 333 -11.06 -11.45 7.98
C SER A 333 -10.58 -10.07 7.53
N LEU A 334 -11.11 -9.62 6.40
CA LEU A 334 -10.73 -8.34 5.81
C LEU A 334 -11.44 -7.17 6.51
N VAL A 335 -10.69 -6.10 6.74
CA VAL A 335 -11.17 -4.84 7.30
C VAL A 335 -10.97 -3.73 6.29
N PRO A 336 -12.04 -3.24 5.67
CA PRO A 336 -11.94 -2.11 4.77
C PRO A 336 -11.78 -0.80 5.54
N ALA A 337 -10.95 0.08 5.00
CA ALA A 337 -10.85 1.49 5.35
C ALA A 337 -11.21 2.32 4.13
N PHE A 338 -11.90 3.43 4.36
CA PHE A 338 -12.35 4.32 3.30
C PHE A 338 -11.92 5.76 3.59
N GLU A 339 -11.66 6.50 2.52
CA GLU A 339 -11.50 7.95 2.58
C GLU A 339 -12.39 8.59 1.54
N ALA A 340 -13.35 9.37 2.00
CA ALA A 340 -14.27 10.17 1.19
C ALA A 340 -14.26 11.63 1.64
N ALA A 341 -14.74 12.54 0.81
CA ALA A 341 -14.86 13.95 1.16
C ALA A 341 -15.78 14.13 2.41
N VAL A 342 -15.33 14.92 3.39
CA VAL A 342 -16.08 15.13 4.66
C VAL A 342 -17.35 15.93 4.49
N ASP A 343 -17.49 16.68 3.41
CA ASP A 343 -18.66 17.44 3.00
C ASP A 343 -19.50 16.72 1.93
N GLY A 344 -19.06 15.50 1.53
CA GLY A 344 -19.75 14.70 0.52
C GLY A 344 -20.79 13.72 1.07
N PRO A 345 -21.61 13.12 0.20
CA PRO A 345 -22.65 12.17 0.57
C PRO A 345 -22.10 10.85 1.15
N TYR A 346 -20.83 10.55 0.92
CA TYR A 346 -20.17 9.31 1.36
C TYR A 346 -19.36 9.47 2.64
N LYS A 347 -19.47 10.62 3.35
CA LYS A 347 -18.77 10.86 4.62
C LYS A 347 -19.04 9.78 5.68
N PHE A 348 -20.18 9.08 5.61
CA PHE A 348 -20.51 7.98 6.52
C PHE A 348 -19.49 6.83 6.45
N LEU A 349 -18.75 6.70 5.34
CA LEU A 349 -17.69 5.73 5.18
C LEU A 349 -16.45 6.07 6.03
N ASN A 350 -16.21 7.35 6.29
CA ASN A 350 -15.08 7.80 7.10
C ASN A 350 -15.26 7.47 8.59
N ASP A 351 -16.50 7.52 9.08
CA ASP A 351 -16.84 7.36 10.49
C ASP A 351 -17.27 5.91 10.82
N GLY A 352 -17.64 5.16 9.79
CA GLY A 352 -18.16 3.81 9.94
C GLY A 352 -17.07 2.78 10.28
N LYS A 353 -17.50 1.72 10.95
CA LYS A 353 -16.70 0.52 11.13
C LYS A 353 -17.27 -0.57 10.22
N PHE A 354 -16.43 -1.16 9.40
CA PHE A 354 -16.88 -2.09 8.39
C PHE A 354 -16.10 -3.40 8.44
N LEU A 355 -16.73 -4.45 7.89
CA LEU A 355 -16.12 -5.72 7.55
C LEU A 355 -16.43 -6.03 6.10
N SER A 356 -15.55 -6.74 5.40
CA SER A 356 -15.84 -7.24 4.06
C SER A 356 -16.11 -8.74 4.04
N SER A 357 -16.75 -9.22 2.98
CA SER A 357 -16.73 -10.64 2.67
C SER A 357 -15.33 -11.08 2.27
N ALA A 358 -15.04 -12.37 2.37
CA ALA A 358 -13.96 -12.94 1.57
C ALA A 358 -14.25 -12.71 0.07
N PRO A 359 -13.22 -12.61 -0.79
CA PRO A 359 -13.41 -12.53 -2.23
C PRO A 359 -14.17 -13.74 -2.74
N GLY A 360 -15.33 -13.51 -3.34
CA GLY A 360 -16.15 -14.53 -4.01
C GLY A 360 -15.94 -14.50 -5.52
N SER A 361 -16.47 -15.49 -6.23
CA SER A 361 -16.45 -15.49 -7.69
C SER A 361 -17.35 -14.38 -8.23
N GLY A 362 -16.82 -13.54 -9.11
CA GLY A 362 -17.51 -12.48 -9.82
C GLY A 362 -17.39 -12.65 -11.34
N SER A 363 -18.17 -11.89 -12.09
CA SER A 363 -18.09 -11.88 -13.56
C SER A 363 -16.78 -11.19 -14.00
N GLY A 364 -15.79 -11.97 -14.42
CA GLY A 364 -14.50 -11.48 -14.88
C GLY A 364 -13.51 -11.08 -13.79
N GLY A 365 -13.79 -11.46 -12.53
CA GLY A 365 -12.95 -11.13 -11.40
C GLY A 365 -13.51 -11.65 -10.07
N VAL A 366 -13.54 -10.78 -9.06
CA VAL A 366 -14.04 -11.14 -7.72
C VAL A 366 -15.21 -10.26 -7.30
N SER A 367 -16.11 -10.81 -6.48
CA SER A 367 -17.20 -10.08 -5.84
C SER A 367 -16.92 -9.94 -4.35
N ILE A 368 -17.08 -8.74 -3.82
CA ILE A 368 -16.83 -8.39 -2.42
C ILE A 368 -18.02 -7.57 -1.92
N THR A 369 -18.59 -7.96 -0.77
CA THR A 369 -19.64 -7.18 -0.10
C THR A 369 -19.11 -6.59 1.19
N PHE A 370 -19.38 -5.31 1.40
CA PHE A 370 -19.04 -4.58 2.61
C PHE A 370 -20.26 -4.49 3.53
N TYR A 371 -20.02 -4.70 4.80
CA TYR A 371 -21.04 -4.76 5.85
C TYR A 371 -20.72 -3.78 6.96
N GLU A 372 -21.74 -3.23 7.59
CA GLU A 372 -21.57 -2.56 8.88
C GLU A 372 -21.05 -3.59 9.90
N ARG A 373 -20.14 -3.16 10.75
CA ARG A 373 -19.57 -4.00 11.81
C ARG A 373 -20.36 -3.78 13.10
N LYS A 374 -20.91 -4.86 13.64
CA LYS A 374 -21.62 -4.93 14.93
C LYS A 374 -20.76 -5.50 16.04
#